data_dde3c330d2b3eae050360693167881f3
#
_entry.id   dde3c330d2b3eae050360693167881f3
#
_cell.length_a   1.000
_cell.length_b   1.000
_cell.length_c   1.000
_cell.angle_alpha   90.00
_cell.angle_beta   90.00
_cell.angle_gamma   90.00
#
_symmetry.space_group_name_H-M   'P 1'
#
loop_
_entity.id
_entity.type
_entity.pdbx_description
1 polymer ?
#
loop_
_entity_poly.entity_id
_entity_poly.type
_entity_poly.pdbx_seq_one_letter_code
_entity_poly.pdbx_strand_id
1 'polypeptide(L)'
;MTDLLEPMTVEATDRDVQLERYALLSDPPGEDLQDLVDLVAEVCDVPTAAINVISRTHQHQVATAGFDPMVCLRKDSMCALVLHEPETVVVPDAREDPRVADNAFVNGEIAQVRFYASVPLVTPDGFILGRLCVFADEPRTLSPRQERAMVTLAHQVMEVLELRFRSKELESSLSALTTIRDELRRSNEQLSQFAAQVSHDLRNPLTAILATAEMLTGEPAVEADDELVTMVESISAAGHRMNRMMEEFLQVAREGGSLHLSTVSLSDIAALALTDLNPVIERSDAVVEIHPLPTVTADADMIYSVLLNLLANAIKFARPGQDPKIRVSAERVGDRWRVRVDDDGRGIEPERREHVFELHDRSGHTGSVAGHGIGLATTRRIVEAHGGTCGVDDSPLGGAGVWFELPA
;
A
#
# COMPACT_ATOMS: atom_id res chain seq x y z
N MET A 1 22.64 -39.26 -40.23
CA MET A 1 22.94 -38.09 -39.40
C MET A 1 21.58 -37.61 -38.86
N THR A 2 21.11 -38.29 -37.84
CA THR A 2 19.78 -38.08 -37.25
C THR A 2 20.05 -37.66 -35.81
N ASP A 3 19.83 -36.37 -35.59
CA ASP A 3 19.99 -35.71 -34.30
C ASP A 3 18.89 -36.22 -33.35
N LEU A 4 19.27 -37.05 -32.41
CA LEU A 4 18.40 -37.56 -31.36
C LEU A 4 18.21 -36.44 -30.34
N LEU A 5 17.20 -35.60 -30.56
CA LEU A 5 16.62 -34.78 -29.52
C LEU A 5 15.90 -35.72 -28.53
N GLU A 6 16.56 -36.03 -27.42
CA GLU A 6 15.91 -36.69 -26.29
C GLU A 6 14.71 -35.80 -25.82
N PRO A 7 13.60 -36.39 -25.44
CA PRO A 7 12.45 -35.64 -24.97
C PRO A 7 12.84 -34.86 -23.70
N MET A 8 12.71 -33.55 -23.76
CA MET A 8 12.87 -32.64 -22.59
C MET A 8 11.91 -33.10 -21.48
N THR A 9 12.44 -33.72 -20.45
CA THR A 9 11.68 -34.05 -19.26
C THR A 9 11.29 -32.74 -18.54
N VAL A 10 10.09 -32.69 -17.95
CA VAL A 10 9.57 -31.53 -17.17
C VAL A 10 10.59 -31.09 -16.12
N GLU A 11 11.34 -32.02 -15.51
CA GLU A 11 12.45 -31.76 -14.57
C GLU A 11 13.58 -30.86 -15.10
N ALA A 12 13.89 -30.97 -16.40
CA ALA A 12 15.01 -30.21 -16.99
C ALA A 12 14.67 -28.70 -17.17
N THR A 13 13.41 -28.39 -17.46
CA THR A 13 12.91 -27.00 -17.57
C THR A 13 12.81 -26.34 -16.20
N ASP A 14 12.39 -27.09 -15.17
CA ASP A 14 12.32 -26.60 -13.79
C ASP A 14 13.70 -26.27 -13.21
N ARG A 15 14.75 -26.99 -13.60
CA ARG A 15 16.09 -26.80 -13.04
C ARG A 15 16.72 -25.45 -13.40
N ASP A 16 16.70 -25.10 -14.68
CA ASP A 16 17.27 -23.81 -15.12
C ASP A 16 16.47 -22.64 -14.55
N VAL A 17 15.14 -22.78 -14.42
CA VAL A 17 14.26 -21.81 -13.75
C VAL A 17 14.64 -21.65 -12.27
N GLN A 18 14.90 -22.75 -11.57
CA GLN A 18 15.32 -22.67 -10.16
C GLN A 18 16.70 -22.01 -10.01
N LEU A 19 17.65 -22.30 -10.89
CA LEU A 19 18.97 -21.64 -10.87
C LEU A 19 18.87 -20.13 -11.17
N GLU A 20 18.01 -19.74 -12.11
CA GLU A 20 17.71 -18.33 -12.40
C GLU A 20 17.05 -17.63 -11.22
N ARG A 21 16.14 -18.33 -10.53
CA ARG A 21 15.47 -17.82 -9.31
C ARG A 21 16.47 -17.37 -8.25
N TYR A 22 17.54 -18.15 -8.03
CA TYR A 22 18.63 -17.81 -7.12
C TYR A 22 19.71 -16.92 -7.74
N ALA A 23 19.56 -16.53 -9.01
CA ALA A 23 20.54 -15.74 -9.78
C ALA A 23 21.97 -16.28 -9.77
N LEU A 24 22.13 -17.59 -9.57
CA LEU A 24 23.44 -18.25 -9.38
C LEU A 24 24.34 -18.19 -10.62
N LEU A 25 23.77 -17.99 -11.80
CA LEU A 25 24.50 -17.91 -13.07
C LEU A 25 24.73 -16.45 -13.50
N SER A 26 23.87 -15.51 -13.10
CA SER A 26 23.88 -14.10 -13.56
C SER A 26 24.56 -13.15 -12.57
N ASP A 27 24.58 -13.50 -11.30
CA ASP A 27 25.10 -12.67 -10.22
C ASP A 27 25.85 -13.59 -9.23
N PRO A 28 27.11 -13.97 -9.54
CA PRO A 28 27.85 -14.93 -8.74
C PRO A 28 27.98 -14.43 -7.31
N PRO A 29 27.78 -15.32 -6.33
CA PRO A 29 27.80 -14.96 -4.93
C PRO A 29 29.16 -14.45 -4.48
N GLY A 30 29.12 -13.42 -3.64
CA GLY A 30 30.29 -12.76 -3.10
C GLY A 30 31.03 -13.55 -1.99
N GLU A 31 31.78 -12.81 -1.18
CA GLU A 31 32.68 -13.33 -0.15
C GLU A 31 32.05 -14.34 0.83
N ASP A 32 30.75 -14.22 1.13
CA ASP A 32 30.08 -15.11 2.12
C ASP A 32 30.12 -16.61 1.73
N LEU A 33 29.94 -16.96 0.44
CA LEU A 33 30.04 -18.36 -0.01
C LEU A 33 31.49 -18.79 -0.19
N GLN A 34 32.40 -17.87 -0.46
CA GLN A 34 33.80 -18.14 -0.49
C GLN A 34 34.33 -18.55 0.89
N ASP A 35 33.95 -17.79 1.94
CA ASP A 35 34.32 -18.11 3.32
C ASP A 35 33.80 -19.49 3.74
N LEU A 36 32.58 -19.85 3.33
CA LEU A 36 31.99 -21.16 3.63
C LEU A 36 32.75 -22.31 2.92
N VAL A 37 33.15 -22.14 1.67
CA VAL A 37 33.87 -23.18 0.95
C VAL A 37 35.30 -23.35 1.45
N ASP A 38 35.94 -22.25 1.85
CA ASP A 38 37.29 -22.30 2.46
C ASP A 38 37.21 -23.02 3.85
N LEU A 39 36.20 -22.72 4.64
CA LEU A 39 35.98 -23.43 5.91
C LEU A 39 35.69 -24.92 5.74
N VAL A 40 34.96 -25.32 4.68
CA VAL A 40 34.75 -26.75 4.35
C VAL A 40 36.03 -27.44 4.07
N ALA A 41 36.92 -26.85 3.24
CA ALA A 41 38.24 -27.41 2.92
C ALA A 41 39.10 -27.60 4.20
N GLU A 42 39.14 -26.59 5.07
CA GLU A 42 39.85 -26.60 6.33
C GLU A 42 39.32 -27.69 7.30
N VAL A 43 38.01 -27.73 7.53
CA VAL A 43 37.38 -28.68 8.47
C VAL A 43 37.54 -30.12 8.00
N CYS A 44 37.48 -30.36 6.68
CA CYS A 44 37.69 -31.71 6.10
C CYS A 44 39.18 -32.09 5.93
N ASP A 45 40.08 -31.15 6.17
CA ASP A 45 41.53 -31.32 5.98
C ASP A 45 41.84 -31.79 4.54
N VAL A 46 41.26 -31.09 3.56
CA VAL A 46 41.46 -31.40 2.10
C VAL A 46 41.94 -30.16 1.36
N PRO A 47 42.73 -30.34 0.28
CA PRO A 47 43.28 -29.20 -0.45
C PRO A 47 42.23 -28.46 -1.29
N THR A 48 41.09 -29.10 -1.59
CA THR A 48 40.12 -28.55 -2.56
C THR A 48 38.69 -28.77 -2.14
N ALA A 49 37.88 -27.72 -2.29
CA ALA A 49 36.44 -27.75 -2.06
C ALA A 49 35.72 -26.87 -3.11
N ALA A 50 34.48 -27.15 -3.39
CA ALA A 50 33.67 -26.33 -4.27
C ALA A 50 32.16 -26.38 -3.93
N ILE A 51 31.50 -25.27 -4.17
CA ILE A 51 30.05 -25.18 -4.29
C ILE A 51 29.71 -25.26 -5.78
N ASN A 52 29.11 -26.38 -6.18
CA ASN A 52 28.75 -26.66 -7.57
C ASN A 52 27.25 -26.58 -7.75
N VAL A 53 26.78 -25.80 -8.71
CA VAL A 53 25.40 -25.82 -9.20
C VAL A 53 25.33 -26.46 -10.56
N ILE A 54 24.28 -27.23 -10.80
CA ILE A 54 24.18 -28.09 -12.00
C ILE A 54 23.00 -27.58 -12.84
N SER A 55 23.30 -26.97 -13.99
CA SER A 55 22.33 -26.62 -15.01
C SER A 55 21.98 -27.82 -15.90
N ARG A 56 21.12 -27.61 -16.87
CA ARG A 56 20.75 -28.64 -17.84
C ARG A 56 21.96 -29.16 -18.61
N THR A 57 22.91 -28.29 -18.92
CA THR A 57 24.03 -28.61 -19.83
C THR A 57 25.40 -28.54 -19.17
N HIS A 58 25.56 -27.78 -18.10
CA HIS A 58 26.82 -27.48 -17.46
C HIS A 58 26.76 -27.61 -15.93
N GLN A 59 27.94 -27.82 -15.35
CA GLN A 59 28.24 -27.54 -13.95
C GLN A 59 28.90 -26.18 -13.85
N HIS A 60 28.44 -25.35 -12.96
CA HIS A 60 29.03 -24.05 -12.63
C HIS A 60 29.58 -24.09 -11.21
N GLN A 61 30.81 -23.68 -11.03
CA GLN A 61 31.45 -23.55 -9.72
C GLN A 61 31.17 -22.15 -9.19
N VAL A 62 30.37 -22.06 -8.14
CA VAL A 62 29.89 -20.81 -7.56
C VAL A 62 30.94 -20.22 -6.62
N ALA A 63 31.60 -21.08 -5.85
CA ALA A 63 32.77 -20.77 -5.02
C ALA A 63 33.69 -21.96 -4.96
N THR A 64 35.01 -21.73 -4.86
CA THR A 64 36.06 -22.78 -4.88
C THR A 64 37.16 -22.49 -3.86
N ALA A 65 37.70 -23.51 -3.25
CA ALA A 65 38.90 -23.46 -2.43
C ALA A 65 40.02 -24.31 -3.06
N GLY A 66 41.21 -23.76 -3.15
CA GLY A 66 42.41 -24.46 -3.63
C GLY A 66 42.58 -24.52 -5.16
N PHE A 67 41.68 -23.94 -5.93
CA PHE A 67 41.78 -23.86 -7.40
C PHE A 67 40.89 -22.77 -7.98
N ASP A 68 41.13 -22.36 -9.24
CA ASP A 68 40.32 -21.33 -9.90
C ASP A 68 38.96 -21.90 -10.36
N PRO A 69 37.85 -21.12 -10.22
CA PRO A 69 36.54 -21.55 -10.68
C PRO A 69 36.51 -21.86 -12.19
N MET A 70 35.85 -22.96 -12.55
CA MET A 70 35.67 -23.37 -13.93
C MET A 70 34.23 -23.80 -14.22
N VAL A 71 33.87 -23.82 -15.49
CA VAL A 71 32.63 -24.39 -15.98
C VAL A 71 32.96 -25.64 -16.78
N CYS A 72 32.30 -26.76 -16.46
CA CYS A 72 32.48 -28.00 -17.25
C CYS A 72 31.13 -28.50 -17.77
N LEU A 73 31.17 -29.35 -18.77
CA LEU A 73 29.94 -29.98 -19.28
C LEU A 73 29.33 -30.90 -18.21
N ARG A 74 28.03 -30.93 -18.13
CA ARG A 74 27.28 -31.76 -17.16
C ARG A 74 27.68 -33.23 -17.24
N LYS A 75 27.94 -33.76 -18.45
CA LYS A 75 28.38 -35.16 -18.68
C LYS A 75 29.72 -35.49 -18.03
N ASP A 76 30.60 -34.49 -17.89
CA ASP A 76 31.93 -34.65 -17.31
C ASP A 76 31.93 -34.40 -15.77
N SER A 77 30.85 -33.89 -15.25
CA SER A 77 30.71 -33.53 -13.83
C SER A 77 30.51 -34.76 -12.93
N MET A 78 31.39 -34.95 -11.96
CA MET A 78 31.21 -35.95 -10.90
C MET A 78 29.96 -35.63 -10.04
N CYS A 79 29.69 -34.35 -9.75
CA CYS A 79 28.52 -33.91 -8.97
C CYS A 79 27.20 -34.20 -9.72
N ALA A 80 27.20 -34.16 -11.05
CA ALA A 80 26.02 -34.48 -11.83
C ALA A 80 25.66 -35.98 -11.78
N LEU A 81 26.66 -36.85 -11.67
CA LEU A 81 26.46 -38.30 -11.56
C LEU A 81 25.74 -38.69 -10.25
N VAL A 82 26.01 -37.95 -9.19
CA VAL A 82 25.44 -38.21 -7.86
C VAL A 82 24.39 -37.15 -7.46
N LEU A 83 23.91 -36.35 -8.41
CA LEU A 83 23.05 -35.20 -8.14
C LEU A 83 21.77 -35.55 -7.37
N HIS A 84 21.14 -36.67 -7.72
CA HIS A 84 19.88 -37.11 -7.15
C HIS A 84 20.01 -37.94 -5.87
N GLU A 85 21.24 -38.18 -5.41
CA GLU A 85 21.48 -38.83 -4.12
C GLU A 85 21.10 -37.87 -2.98
N PRO A 86 20.09 -38.17 -2.17
CA PRO A 86 19.61 -37.26 -1.12
C PRO A 86 20.55 -37.16 0.10
N GLU A 87 21.44 -38.12 0.22
CA GLU A 87 22.39 -38.23 1.34
C GLU A 87 23.80 -37.77 0.95
N THR A 88 24.66 -37.69 1.95
CA THR A 88 26.08 -37.44 1.74
C THR A 88 26.70 -38.62 0.96
N VAL A 89 27.37 -38.29 -0.11
CA VAL A 89 28.16 -39.28 -0.89
C VAL A 89 29.61 -39.16 -0.48
N VAL A 90 30.23 -40.29 -0.08
CA VAL A 90 31.65 -40.37 0.22
C VAL A 90 32.26 -41.47 -0.65
N VAL A 91 33.28 -41.12 -1.41
CA VAL A 91 34.05 -42.00 -2.32
C VAL A 91 35.51 -41.97 -1.87
N PRO A 92 35.95 -42.94 -1.07
CA PRO A 92 37.32 -42.97 -0.52
C PRO A 92 38.43 -43.09 -1.55
N ASP A 93 38.18 -43.87 -2.61
CA ASP A 93 39.04 -43.96 -3.82
C ASP A 93 38.15 -43.95 -5.07
N ALA A 94 38.21 -42.88 -5.83
CA ALA A 94 37.36 -42.69 -7.01
C ALA A 94 37.63 -43.72 -8.13
N ARG A 95 38.76 -44.35 -8.14
CA ARG A 95 39.11 -45.39 -9.12
C ARG A 95 38.37 -46.71 -8.87
N GLU A 96 37.94 -46.92 -7.61
CA GLU A 96 37.29 -48.16 -7.17
C GLU A 96 35.73 -48.02 -7.18
N ASP A 97 35.20 -46.80 -7.30
CA ASP A 97 33.77 -46.57 -7.32
C ASP A 97 33.23 -46.58 -8.78
N PRO A 98 32.38 -47.55 -9.13
CA PRO A 98 31.89 -47.71 -10.51
C PRO A 98 31.06 -46.52 -11.01
N ARG A 99 30.57 -45.66 -10.14
CA ARG A 99 29.78 -44.47 -10.52
C ARG A 99 30.65 -43.40 -11.16
N VAL A 100 31.94 -43.32 -10.76
CA VAL A 100 32.86 -42.21 -11.11
C VAL A 100 34.19 -42.66 -11.70
N ALA A 101 34.54 -43.94 -11.69
CA ALA A 101 35.85 -44.44 -12.12
C ALA A 101 36.24 -44.01 -13.53
N ASP A 102 35.28 -43.98 -14.45
CA ASP A 102 35.49 -43.61 -15.87
C ASP A 102 35.36 -42.10 -16.13
N ASN A 103 35.11 -41.30 -15.08
CA ASN A 103 34.92 -39.85 -15.21
C ASN A 103 36.23 -39.14 -15.58
N ALA A 104 36.15 -38.10 -16.42
CA ALA A 104 37.29 -37.31 -16.90
C ALA A 104 38.14 -36.67 -15.78
N PHE A 105 37.55 -36.39 -14.63
CA PHE A 105 38.25 -35.90 -13.45
C PHE A 105 39.01 -37.02 -12.69
N VAL A 106 38.69 -38.28 -12.95
CA VAL A 106 39.30 -39.44 -12.28
C VAL A 106 40.35 -40.13 -13.18
N ASN A 107 40.05 -40.30 -14.47
CA ASN A 107 40.87 -41.01 -15.41
C ASN A 107 42.13 -40.22 -15.89
N GLY A 108 42.21 -38.92 -15.57
CA GLY A 108 43.35 -38.08 -15.90
C GLY A 108 43.18 -37.19 -17.14
N GLU A 109 42.00 -37.19 -17.76
CA GLU A 109 41.71 -36.30 -18.91
C GLU A 109 41.62 -34.83 -18.49
N ILE A 110 40.99 -34.56 -17.34
CA ILE A 110 40.79 -33.19 -16.77
C ILE A 110 41.63 -33.05 -15.49
N ALA A 111 41.52 -34.00 -14.54
CA ALA A 111 42.22 -33.99 -13.28
C ALA A 111 42.54 -35.43 -12.82
N GLN A 112 43.12 -35.57 -11.61
CA GLN A 112 43.43 -36.87 -11.00
C GLN A 112 42.77 -36.98 -9.61
N VAL A 113 41.46 -36.76 -9.53
CA VAL A 113 40.73 -36.90 -8.28
C VAL A 113 40.74 -38.34 -7.82
N ARG A 114 41.14 -38.56 -6.56
CA ARG A 114 41.16 -39.87 -5.89
C ARG A 114 40.13 -39.94 -4.78
N PHE A 115 40.01 -38.91 -4.00
CA PHE A 115 38.98 -38.79 -2.97
C PHE A 115 37.93 -37.80 -3.41
N TYR A 116 36.65 -38.11 -3.17
CA TYR A 116 35.52 -37.24 -3.42
C TYR A 116 34.48 -37.43 -2.32
N ALA A 117 33.99 -36.32 -1.73
CA ALA A 117 32.79 -36.36 -0.91
C ALA A 117 31.89 -35.15 -1.21
N SER A 118 30.59 -35.35 -1.13
CA SER A 118 29.66 -34.26 -1.43
C SER A 118 28.33 -34.35 -0.66
N VAL A 119 27.75 -33.20 -0.39
CA VAL A 119 26.43 -33.03 0.26
C VAL A 119 25.50 -32.27 -0.68
N PRO A 120 24.24 -32.68 -0.84
CA PRO A 120 23.30 -31.97 -1.71
C PRO A 120 22.96 -30.60 -1.15
N LEU A 121 22.78 -29.62 -2.04
CA LEU A 121 22.24 -28.29 -1.74
C LEU A 121 20.75 -28.31 -2.09
N VAL A 122 19.92 -28.42 -1.06
CA VAL A 122 18.48 -28.67 -1.19
C VAL A 122 17.71 -27.39 -0.83
N THR A 123 16.85 -26.95 -1.73
CA THR A 123 15.94 -25.83 -1.48
C THR A 123 14.84 -26.21 -0.46
N PRO A 124 14.13 -25.25 0.15
CA PRO A 124 13.00 -25.52 1.04
C PRO A 124 11.91 -26.37 0.37
N ASP A 125 11.76 -26.25 -0.95
CA ASP A 125 10.78 -27.01 -1.74
C ASP A 125 11.26 -28.45 -2.07
N GLY A 126 12.46 -28.85 -1.58
CA GLY A 126 13.03 -30.17 -1.78
C GLY A 126 13.78 -30.34 -3.10
N PHE A 127 14.05 -29.27 -3.83
CA PHE A 127 14.78 -29.33 -5.09
C PHE A 127 16.29 -29.27 -4.85
N ILE A 128 17.07 -30.13 -5.52
CA ILE A 128 18.53 -30.15 -5.40
C ILE A 128 19.15 -29.25 -6.48
N LEU A 129 19.66 -28.06 -6.09
CA LEU A 129 20.32 -27.11 -6.99
C LEU A 129 21.67 -27.61 -7.47
N GLY A 130 22.41 -28.26 -6.57
CA GLY A 130 23.77 -28.71 -6.79
C GLY A 130 24.31 -29.42 -5.58
N ARG A 131 25.63 -29.40 -5.40
CA ARG A 131 26.31 -30.07 -4.29
C ARG A 131 27.48 -29.24 -3.75
N LEU A 132 27.64 -29.25 -2.42
CA LEU A 132 28.86 -28.84 -1.74
C LEU A 132 29.83 -30.05 -1.76
N CYS A 133 30.99 -29.93 -2.34
CA CYS A 133 31.93 -31.04 -2.48
C CYS A 133 33.34 -30.69 -2.02
N VAL A 134 34.04 -31.72 -1.56
CA VAL A 134 35.46 -31.74 -1.25
C VAL A 134 36.14 -32.86 -2.04
N PHE A 135 37.39 -32.63 -2.43
CA PHE A 135 38.13 -33.64 -3.18
C PHE A 135 39.66 -33.50 -3.00
N ALA A 136 40.38 -34.60 -3.25
CA ALA A 136 41.83 -34.65 -3.18
C ALA A 136 42.37 -35.60 -4.24
N ASP A 137 43.66 -35.46 -4.54
CA ASP A 137 44.45 -36.31 -5.47
C ASP A 137 45.01 -37.58 -4.82
N GLU A 138 44.74 -37.78 -3.53
CA GLU A 138 45.05 -38.97 -2.76
C GLU A 138 43.79 -39.61 -2.17
N PRO A 139 43.71 -40.96 -2.05
CA PRO A 139 42.63 -41.63 -1.36
C PRO A 139 42.54 -41.19 0.11
N ARG A 140 41.31 -40.91 0.57
CA ARG A 140 41.05 -40.44 1.94
C ARG A 140 39.71 -40.97 2.45
N THR A 141 39.45 -40.78 3.74
CA THR A 141 38.15 -41.04 4.39
C THR A 141 37.77 -39.87 5.26
N LEU A 142 36.50 -39.62 5.39
CA LEU A 142 35.97 -38.64 6.35
C LEU A 142 35.64 -39.29 7.68
N SER A 143 35.96 -38.62 8.76
CA SER A 143 35.41 -38.96 10.08
C SER A 143 33.94 -38.58 10.17
N PRO A 144 33.14 -39.24 11.06
CA PRO A 144 31.75 -38.86 11.25
C PRO A 144 31.55 -37.40 11.73
N ARG A 145 32.58 -36.77 12.27
CA ARG A 145 32.54 -35.34 12.63
C ARG A 145 32.63 -34.43 11.39
N GLN A 146 33.50 -34.78 10.46
CA GLN A 146 33.70 -34.08 9.20
C GLN A 146 32.45 -34.19 8.31
N GLU A 147 31.86 -35.39 8.21
CA GLU A 147 30.60 -35.58 7.46
C GLU A 147 29.47 -34.70 8.03
N ARG A 148 29.29 -34.69 9.36
CA ARG A 148 28.29 -33.80 9.99
C ARG A 148 28.59 -32.30 9.76
N ALA A 149 29.85 -31.91 9.78
CA ALA A 149 30.25 -30.54 9.50
C ALA A 149 29.90 -30.14 8.05
N MET A 150 30.19 -31.02 7.06
CA MET A 150 29.79 -30.79 5.67
C MET A 150 28.29 -30.62 5.52
N VAL A 151 27.47 -31.44 6.18
CA VAL A 151 26.00 -31.31 6.16
C VAL A 151 25.56 -29.96 6.74
N THR A 152 26.13 -29.57 7.88
CA THR A 152 25.83 -28.28 8.49
C THR A 152 26.21 -27.11 7.60
N LEU A 153 27.39 -27.15 6.97
CA LEU A 153 27.86 -26.10 6.06
C LEU A 153 27.06 -26.06 4.76
N ALA A 154 26.62 -27.21 4.24
CA ALA A 154 25.70 -27.23 3.09
C ALA A 154 24.35 -26.56 3.41
N HIS A 155 23.82 -26.77 4.63
CA HIS A 155 22.64 -26.03 5.09
C HIS A 155 22.92 -24.52 5.18
N GLN A 156 24.07 -24.10 5.70
CA GLN A 156 24.44 -22.68 5.77
C GLN A 156 24.57 -22.05 4.36
N VAL A 157 25.14 -22.76 3.39
CA VAL A 157 25.14 -22.34 2.00
C VAL A 157 23.72 -22.08 1.50
N MET A 158 22.79 -22.99 1.77
CA MET A 158 21.40 -22.83 1.34
C MET A 158 20.71 -21.67 2.07
N GLU A 159 20.96 -21.47 3.35
CA GLU A 159 20.42 -20.33 4.11
C GLU A 159 20.90 -18.97 3.54
N VAL A 160 22.18 -18.86 3.20
CA VAL A 160 22.74 -17.67 2.55
C VAL A 160 22.08 -17.42 1.20
N LEU A 161 21.92 -18.46 0.38
CA LEU A 161 21.25 -18.36 -0.92
C LEU A 161 19.78 -17.95 -0.79
N GLU A 162 19.05 -18.54 0.15
CA GLU A 162 17.66 -18.19 0.44
C GLU A 162 17.51 -16.73 0.90
N LEU A 163 18.38 -16.29 1.81
CA LEU A 163 18.36 -14.93 2.30
C LEU A 163 18.59 -13.92 1.16
N ARG A 164 19.57 -14.18 0.31
CA ARG A 164 19.86 -13.34 -0.88
C ARG A 164 18.67 -13.28 -1.85
N PHE A 165 18.08 -14.45 -2.13
CA PHE A 165 16.88 -14.52 -2.97
C PHE A 165 15.74 -13.65 -2.41
N ARG A 166 15.42 -13.82 -1.12
CA ARG A 166 14.35 -13.06 -0.46
C ARG A 166 14.64 -11.56 -0.39
N SER A 167 15.91 -11.19 -0.15
CA SER A 167 16.32 -9.78 -0.15
C SER A 167 16.07 -9.13 -1.51
N LYS A 168 16.47 -9.79 -2.60
CA LYS A 168 16.30 -9.31 -3.97
C LYS A 168 14.82 -9.22 -4.39
N GLU A 169 14.00 -10.18 -3.98
CA GLU A 169 12.54 -10.17 -4.19
C GLU A 169 11.88 -9.00 -3.45
N LEU A 170 12.29 -8.76 -2.20
CA LEU A 170 11.79 -7.63 -1.40
C LEU A 170 12.18 -6.28 -2.01
N GLU A 171 13.43 -6.11 -2.43
CA GLU A 171 13.90 -4.89 -3.10
C GLU A 171 13.11 -4.61 -4.39
N SER A 172 12.88 -5.64 -5.20
CA SER A 172 12.07 -5.53 -6.42
C SER A 172 10.63 -5.11 -6.12
N SER A 173 10.02 -5.72 -5.10
CA SER A 173 8.66 -5.41 -4.65
C SER A 173 8.55 -3.98 -4.12
N LEU A 174 9.51 -3.53 -3.31
CA LEU A 174 9.57 -2.17 -2.79
C LEU A 174 9.72 -1.13 -3.90
N SER A 175 10.57 -1.42 -4.91
CA SER A 175 10.74 -0.55 -6.07
C SER A 175 9.44 -0.42 -6.88
N ALA A 176 8.75 -1.54 -7.14
CA ALA A 176 7.47 -1.55 -7.84
C ALA A 176 6.38 -0.78 -7.08
N LEU A 177 6.27 -0.99 -5.77
CA LEU A 177 5.32 -0.26 -4.91
C LEU A 177 5.59 1.25 -4.90
N THR A 178 6.88 1.63 -4.86
CA THR A 178 7.27 3.05 -4.89
C THR A 178 6.86 3.70 -6.22
N THR A 179 7.08 3.02 -7.33
CA THR A 179 6.68 3.50 -8.67
C THR A 179 5.16 3.68 -8.76
N ILE A 180 4.38 2.68 -8.35
CA ILE A 180 2.90 2.73 -8.38
C ILE A 180 2.38 3.87 -7.48
N ARG A 181 2.95 4.03 -6.29
CA ARG A 181 2.59 5.12 -5.37
C ARG A 181 2.82 6.49 -6.00
N ASP A 182 3.97 6.68 -6.65
CA ASP A 182 4.32 7.97 -7.26
C ASP A 182 3.46 8.27 -8.50
N GLU A 183 3.08 7.25 -9.28
CA GLU A 183 2.11 7.39 -10.37
C GLU A 183 0.72 7.76 -9.87
N LEU A 184 0.24 7.09 -8.83
CA LEU A 184 -1.07 7.38 -8.21
C LEU A 184 -1.11 8.80 -7.64
N ARG A 185 -0.03 9.24 -6.99
CA ARG A 185 0.09 10.60 -6.48
C ARG A 185 0.02 11.64 -7.59
N ARG A 186 0.77 11.45 -8.68
CA ARG A 186 0.74 12.36 -9.84
C ARG A 186 -0.66 12.42 -10.48
N SER A 187 -1.32 11.28 -10.63
CA SER A 187 -2.68 11.21 -11.17
C SER A 187 -3.66 11.98 -10.29
N ASN A 188 -3.57 11.85 -8.97
CA ASN A 188 -4.40 12.59 -8.01
C ASN A 188 -4.14 14.10 -8.06
N GLU A 189 -2.86 14.52 -8.11
CA GLU A 189 -2.50 15.95 -8.25
C GLU A 189 -3.06 16.55 -9.55
N GLN A 190 -2.97 15.81 -10.67
CA GLN A 190 -3.54 16.24 -11.95
C GLN A 190 -5.08 16.36 -11.90
N LEU A 191 -5.75 15.39 -11.27
CA LEU A 191 -7.21 15.41 -11.10
C LEU A 191 -7.64 16.62 -10.27
N SER A 192 -6.92 16.91 -9.17
CA SER A 192 -7.19 18.06 -8.30
C SER A 192 -7.01 19.38 -9.04
N GLN A 193 -5.94 19.52 -9.81
CA GLN A 193 -5.69 20.71 -10.63
C GLN A 193 -6.75 20.89 -11.70
N PHE A 194 -7.13 19.82 -12.41
CA PHE A 194 -8.19 19.85 -13.40
C PHE A 194 -9.53 20.27 -12.81
N ALA A 195 -9.91 19.68 -11.67
CA ALA A 195 -11.15 20.02 -10.97
C ALA A 195 -11.16 21.50 -10.52
N ALA A 196 -10.03 22.02 -10.01
CA ALA A 196 -9.90 23.43 -9.64
C ALA A 196 -10.06 24.36 -10.83
N GLN A 197 -9.44 24.03 -11.98
CA GLN A 197 -9.55 24.83 -13.20
C GLN A 197 -10.98 24.85 -13.73
N VAL A 198 -11.63 23.67 -13.85
CA VAL A 198 -13.01 23.57 -14.34
C VAL A 198 -13.99 24.33 -13.44
N SER A 199 -13.81 24.23 -12.12
CA SER A 199 -14.69 24.97 -11.18
C SER A 199 -14.50 26.47 -11.26
N HIS A 200 -13.26 26.95 -11.42
CA HIS A 200 -13.00 28.38 -11.67
C HIS A 200 -13.70 28.88 -12.94
N ASP A 201 -13.54 28.12 -14.03
CA ASP A 201 -14.06 28.50 -15.34
C ASP A 201 -15.61 28.45 -15.41
N LEU A 202 -16.23 27.59 -14.60
CA LEU A 202 -17.67 27.53 -14.43
C LEU A 202 -18.21 28.59 -13.46
N ARG A 203 -17.47 28.97 -12.42
CA ARG A 203 -17.88 29.98 -11.43
C ARG A 203 -18.03 31.35 -12.07
N ASN A 204 -17.14 31.71 -12.98
CA ASN A 204 -17.18 33.03 -13.63
C ASN A 204 -18.49 33.32 -14.37
N PRO A 205 -18.97 32.49 -15.31
CA PRO A 205 -20.25 32.71 -15.98
C PRO A 205 -21.45 32.62 -15.04
N LEU A 206 -21.36 31.73 -14.02
CA LEU A 206 -22.41 31.56 -13.03
C LEU A 206 -22.59 32.82 -12.15
N THR A 207 -21.47 33.43 -11.73
CA THR A 207 -21.49 34.70 -11.00
C THR A 207 -22.17 35.81 -11.82
N ALA A 208 -21.90 35.86 -13.14
CA ALA A 208 -22.57 36.82 -14.03
C ALA A 208 -24.08 36.58 -14.12
N ILE A 209 -24.50 35.29 -14.19
CA ILE A 209 -25.93 34.92 -14.23
C ILE A 209 -26.61 35.33 -12.92
N LEU A 210 -26.01 35.04 -11.76
CA LEU A 210 -26.55 35.39 -10.45
C LEU A 210 -26.63 36.90 -10.27
N ALA A 211 -25.58 37.64 -10.63
CA ALA A 211 -25.61 39.10 -10.56
C ALA A 211 -26.68 39.71 -11.47
N THR A 212 -26.89 39.14 -12.67
CA THR A 212 -27.98 39.59 -13.58
C THR A 212 -29.36 39.29 -12.99
N ALA A 213 -29.55 38.10 -12.38
CA ALA A 213 -30.81 37.76 -11.71
C ALA A 213 -31.10 38.70 -10.54
N GLU A 214 -30.08 39.02 -9.74
CA GLU A 214 -30.19 39.94 -8.60
C GLU A 214 -30.51 41.37 -9.05
N MET A 215 -29.91 41.85 -10.14
CA MET A 215 -30.30 43.14 -10.75
C MET A 215 -31.74 43.16 -11.21
N LEU A 216 -32.22 42.07 -11.83
CA LEU A 216 -33.62 41.97 -12.31
C LEU A 216 -34.63 41.94 -11.14
N THR A 217 -34.27 41.39 -9.99
CA THR A 217 -35.17 41.37 -8.79
C THR A 217 -35.46 42.77 -8.30
N GLY A 218 -34.58 43.76 -8.51
CA GLY A 218 -34.81 45.19 -8.11
C GLY A 218 -35.44 46.06 -9.17
N GLU A 219 -35.81 45.51 -10.37
CA GLU A 219 -36.44 46.26 -11.43
C GLU A 219 -37.95 46.38 -11.21
N PRO A 220 -38.52 47.62 -11.19
CA PRO A 220 -39.95 47.83 -10.94
C PRO A 220 -40.90 47.07 -11.90
N ALA A 221 -40.44 46.80 -13.12
CA ALA A 221 -41.22 46.03 -14.12
C ALA A 221 -41.31 44.54 -13.76
N VAL A 222 -40.29 43.98 -13.04
CA VAL A 222 -40.26 42.59 -12.55
C VAL A 222 -41.10 42.51 -11.26
N GLU A 223 -40.93 43.44 -10.35
CA GLU A 223 -41.72 43.51 -9.09
C GLU A 223 -43.23 43.62 -9.31
N ALA A 224 -43.67 44.18 -10.45
CA ALA A 224 -45.06 44.34 -10.81
C ALA A 224 -45.72 43.09 -11.41
N ASP A 225 -44.95 42.03 -11.70
CA ASP A 225 -45.42 40.81 -12.34
C ASP A 225 -44.96 39.56 -11.56
N ASP A 226 -45.88 38.93 -10.83
CA ASP A 226 -45.63 37.76 -10.00
C ASP A 226 -45.00 36.56 -10.78
N GLU A 227 -45.30 36.44 -12.06
CA GLU A 227 -44.73 35.38 -12.91
C GLU A 227 -43.26 35.67 -13.21
N LEU A 228 -42.89 36.91 -13.49
CA LEU A 228 -41.49 37.33 -13.67
C LEU A 228 -40.68 37.22 -12.37
N VAL A 229 -41.24 37.59 -11.25
CA VAL A 229 -40.60 37.39 -9.91
C VAL A 229 -40.29 35.93 -9.69
N THR A 230 -41.26 35.04 -9.89
CA THR A 230 -41.07 33.59 -9.74
C THR A 230 -40.00 33.04 -10.69
N MET A 231 -39.92 33.54 -11.90
CA MET A 231 -38.88 33.12 -12.89
C MET A 231 -37.49 33.55 -12.43
N VAL A 232 -37.30 34.80 -12.01
CA VAL A 232 -36.03 35.34 -11.53
C VAL A 232 -35.56 34.60 -10.28
N GLU A 233 -36.43 34.34 -9.33
CA GLU A 233 -36.13 33.54 -8.13
C GLU A 233 -35.72 32.11 -8.50
N SER A 234 -36.39 31.50 -9.50
CA SER A 234 -36.03 30.15 -9.96
C SER A 234 -34.64 30.11 -10.57
N ILE A 235 -34.26 31.13 -11.36
CA ILE A 235 -32.92 31.28 -11.98
C ILE A 235 -31.88 31.44 -10.86
N SER A 236 -32.12 32.33 -9.89
CA SER A 236 -31.23 32.56 -8.75
C SER A 236 -31.01 31.26 -7.95
N ALA A 237 -32.12 30.59 -7.60
CA ALA A 237 -32.07 29.33 -6.88
C ALA A 237 -31.30 28.22 -7.63
N ALA A 238 -31.43 28.15 -8.98
CA ALA A 238 -30.69 27.21 -9.80
C ALA A 238 -29.19 27.56 -9.83
N GLY A 239 -28.84 28.84 -9.93
CA GLY A 239 -27.47 29.32 -9.89
C GLY A 239 -26.77 29.00 -8.57
N HIS A 240 -27.43 29.28 -7.46
CA HIS A 240 -26.89 28.93 -6.13
C HIS A 240 -26.74 27.41 -5.93
N ARG A 241 -27.63 26.59 -6.49
CA ARG A 241 -27.47 25.12 -6.47
C ARG A 241 -26.24 24.69 -7.27
N MET A 242 -26.02 25.30 -8.44
CA MET A 242 -24.85 24.95 -9.27
C MET A 242 -23.53 25.35 -8.60
N ASN A 243 -23.49 26.51 -7.94
CA ASN A 243 -22.30 26.94 -7.19
C ASN A 243 -21.96 25.94 -6.08
N ARG A 244 -22.94 25.50 -5.29
CA ARG A 244 -22.74 24.48 -4.27
C ARG A 244 -22.26 23.15 -4.82
N MET A 245 -22.85 22.68 -5.95
CA MET A 245 -22.38 21.44 -6.60
C MET A 245 -20.91 21.54 -7.06
N MET A 246 -20.48 22.69 -7.54
CA MET A 246 -19.08 22.91 -7.93
C MET A 246 -18.13 22.90 -6.70
N GLU A 247 -18.55 23.51 -5.60
CA GLU A 247 -17.77 23.49 -4.37
C GLU A 247 -17.64 22.05 -3.80
N GLU A 248 -18.73 21.28 -3.80
CA GLU A 248 -18.75 19.88 -3.43
C GLU A 248 -17.85 19.03 -4.34
N PHE A 249 -17.89 19.28 -5.67
CA PHE A 249 -17.02 18.59 -6.64
C PHE A 249 -15.55 18.92 -6.44
N LEU A 250 -15.20 20.19 -6.20
CA LEU A 250 -13.84 20.61 -5.88
C LEU A 250 -13.31 19.96 -4.62
N GLN A 251 -14.16 19.85 -3.60
CA GLN A 251 -13.80 19.24 -2.34
C GLN A 251 -13.45 17.76 -2.53
N VAL A 252 -14.28 17.00 -3.26
CA VAL A 252 -14.01 15.60 -3.60
C VAL A 252 -12.70 15.44 -4.37
N ALA A 253 -12.41 16.36 -5.31
CA ALA A 253 -11.20 16.30 -6.13
C ALA A 253 -9.92 16.69 -5.35
N ARG A 254 -10.03 17.55 -4.33
CA ARG A 254 -8.90 17.94 -3.46
C ARG A 254 -8.53 16.87 -2.43
N GLU A 255 -9.46 16.00 -2.06
CA GLU A 255 -9.28 14.96 -1.03
C GLU A 255 -8.20 13.90 -1.37
N GLY A 256 -7.70 13.88 -2.61
CA GLY A 256 -6.50 13.10 -3.00
C GLY A 256 -5.17 13.84 -2.80
N GLY A 257 -5.21 15.13 -2.39
CA GLY A 257 -4.02 15.96 -2.13
C GLY A 257 -3.43 15.75 -0.73
N SER A 258 -2.17 16.19 -0.54
CA SER A 258 -1.56 16.22 0.80
C SER A 258 -2.25 17.24 1.70
N LEU A 259 -2.61 16.85 2.93
CA LEU A 259 -3.12 17.75 3.95
C LEU A 259 -2.09 18.86 4.26
N HIS A 260 -2.55 20.10 4.33
CA HIS A 260 -1.76 21.23 4.83
C HIS A 260 -1.96 21.37 6.35
N LEU A 261 -1.35 20.45 7.09
CA LEU A 261 -1.47 20.43 8.55
C LEU A 261 -0.80 21.65 9.17
N SER A 262 -1.55 22.38 9.96
CA SER A 262 -1.08 23.53 10.78
C SER A 262 -1.76 23.51 12.15
N THR A 263 -1.23 24.30 13.09
CA THR A 263 -1.90 24.48 14.38
C THR A 263 -3.06 25.44 14.21
N VAL A 264 -4.29 24.98 14.41
CA VAL A 264 -5.53 25.72 14.17
C VAL A 264 -6.39 25.81 15.42
N SER A 265 -6.97 26.98 15.67
CA SER A 265 -7.97 27.22 16.72
C SER A 265 -9.35 26.84 16.18
N LEU A 266 -9.96 25.79 16.72
CA LEU A 266 -11.32 25.40 16.33
C LEU A 266 -12.36 26.48 16.72
N SER A 267 -12.09 27.31 17.74
CA SER A 267 -12.97 28.43 18.10
C SER A 267 -12.98 29.50 16.99
N ASP A 268 -11.82 29.80 16.39
CA ASP A 268 -11.75 30.80 15.30
C ASP A 268 -12.41 30.27 14.03
N ILE A 269 -12.24 28.98 13.73
CA ILE A 269 -12.88 28.34 12.58
C ILE A 269 -14.42 28.31 12.77
N ALA A 270 -14.90 27.98 13.97
CA ALA A 270 -16.34 28.00 14.27
C ALA A 270 -16.92 29.40 14.16
N ALA A 271 -16.22 30.45 14.63
CA ALA A 271 -16.64 31.83 14.48
C ALA A 271 -16.74 32.25 13.01
N LEU A 272 -15.79 31.86 12.18
CA LEU A 272 -15.82 32.10 10.73
C LEU A 272 -17.04 31.41 10.09
N ALA A 273 -17.28 30.13 10.39
CA ALA A 273 -18.44 29.40 9.88
C ALA A 273 -19.77 30.03 10.29
N LEU A 274 -19.87 30.57 11.52
CA LEU A 274 -21.08 31.31 11.95
C LEU A 274 -21.25 32.62 11.18
N THR A 275 -20.17 33.34 10.88
CA THR A 275 -20.22 34.56 10.08
C THR A 275 -20.86 34.29 8.71
N ASP A 276 -20.44 33.21 8.05
CA ASP A 276 -20.94 32.83 6.74
C ASP A 276 -22.40 32.30 6.79
N LEU A 277 -22.80 31.70 7.92
CA LEU A 277 -24.16 31.22 8.13
C LEU A 277 -25.12 32.32 8.69
N ASN A 278 -24.64 33.51 9.01
CA ASN A 278 -25.42 34.58 9.64
C ASN A 278 -26.74 34.87 8.89
N PRO A 279 -26.77 34.96 7.53
CA PRO A 279 -28.04 35.19 6.82
C PRO A 279 -29.08 34.06 6.98
N VAL A 280 -28.59 32.82 7.22
CA VAL A 280 -29.47 31.66 7.44
C VAL A 280 -29.95 31.61 8.90
N ILE A 281 -29.05 31.93 9.83
CA ILE A 281 -29.34 32.04 11.28
C ILE A 281 -30.41 33.08 11.52
N GLU A 282 -30.28 34.30 10.98
CA GLU A 282 -31.23 35.37 11.11
C GLU A 282 -32.61 35.03 10.51
N ARG A 283 -32.65 34.37 9.35
CA ARG A 283 -33.90 33.94 8.70
C ARG A 283 -34.66 32.84 9.44
N SER A 284 -33.94 32.01 10.19
CA SER A 284 -34.50 30.86 10.90
C SER A 284 -34.67 31.10 12.40
N ASP A 285 -34.34 32.30 12.89
CA ASP A 285 -34.28 32.67 14.32
C ASP A 285 -33.48 31.62 15.15
N ALA A 286 -32.44 31.04 14.53
CA ALA A 286 -31.64 30.00 15.17
C ALA A 286 -30.77 30.57 16.31
N VAL A 287 -30.71 29.83 17.41
CA VAL A 287 -29.81 30.14 18.54
C VAL A 287 -28.64 29.17 18.55
N VAL A 288 -27.44 29.69 18.31
CA VAL A 288 -26.20 28.87 18.29
C VAL A 288 -25.34 29.25 19.50
N GLU A 289 -25.03 28.25 20.32
CA GLU A 289 -24.15 28.36 21.50
C GLU A 289 -22.83 27.65 21.23
N ILE A 290 -21.69 28.36 21.29
CA ILE A 290 -20.37 27.76 21.16
C ILE A 290 -19.67 27.75 22.51
N HIS A 291 -19.36 26.56 23.02
CA HIS A 291 -18.50 26.36 24.17
C HIS A 291 -17.01 26.45 23.77
N PRO A 292 -16.09 26.65 24.72
CA PRO A 292 -14.65 26.67 24.38
C PRO A 292 -14.20 25.46 23.60
N LEU A 293 -13.58 25.67 22.42
CA LEU A 293 -13.06 24.65 21.56
C LEU A 293 -11.53 24.62 21.60
N PRO A 294 -10.90 23.45 21.43
CA PRO A 294 -9.45 23.30 21.52
C PRO A 294 -8.72 23.84 20.28
N THR A 295 -7.42 23.91 20.42
CA THR A 295 -6.48 24.04 19.31
C THR A 295 -5.96 22.66 18.93
N VAL A 296 -5.94 22.33 17.63
CA VAL A 296 -5.56 21.03 17.09
C VAL A 296 -4.59 21.19 15.91
N THR A 297 -3.92 20.11 15.51
CA THR A 297 -3.12 20.07 14.28
C THR A 297 -4.02 19.55 13.15
N ALA A 298 -4.39 20.42 12.22
CA ALA A 298 -5.32 20.07 11.14
C ALA A 298 -5.13 20.98 9.91
N ASP A 299 -5.83 20.66 8.83
CA ASP A 299 -5.99 21.53 7.67
C ASP A 299 -7.18 22.48 7.94
N ALA A 300 -6.89 23.78 8.04
CA ALA A 300 -7.86 24.80 8.46
C ALA A 300 -9.06 24.86 7.51
N ASP A 301 -8.84 24.82 6.19
CA ASP A 301 -9.89 24.94 5.18
C ASP A 301 -10.82 23.71 5.21
N MET A 302 -10.24 22.53 5.40
CA MET A 302 -11.00 21.30 5.48
C MET A 302 -11.85 21.23 6.75
N ILE A 303 -11.30 21.61 7.91
CA ILE A 303 -12.07 21.62 9.16
C ILE A 303 -13.12 22.73 9.16
N TYR A 304 -12.84 23.87 8.54
CA TYR A 304 -13.87 24.89 8.30
C TYR A 304 -15.06 24.30 7.52
N SER A 305 -14.81 23.54 6.46
CA SER A 305 -15.86 22.89 5.68
C SER A 305 -16.67 21.89 6.51
N VAL A 306 -16.02 21.11 7.39
CA VAL A 306 -16.69 20.20 8.33
C VAL A 306 -17.65 20.98 9.23
N LEU A 307 -17.17 22.01 9.91
CA LEU A 307 -17.99 22.78 10.84
C LEU A 307 -19.13 23.51 10.13
N LEU A 308 -18.87 24.11 8.97
CA LEU A 308 -19.88 24.76 8.16
C LEU A 308 -21.01 23.79 7.76
N ASN A 309 -20.65 22.59 7.30
CA ASN A 309 -21.62 21.56 6.92
C ASN A 309 -22.46 21.08 8.11
N LEU A 310 -21.83 20.82 9.26
CA LEU A 310 -22.54 20.34 10.45
C LEU A 310 -23.50 21.39 10.99
N LEU A 311 -23.06 22.65 11.07
CA LEU A 311 -23.90 23.77 11.50
C LEU A 311 -25.08 24.03 10.53
N ALA A 312 -24.80 24.02 9.22
CA ALA A 312 -25.85 24.18 8.21
C ALA A 312 -26.89 23.05 8.29
N ASN A 313 -26.46 21.80 8.53
CA ASN A 313 -27.35 20.65 8.70
C ASN A 313 -28.20 20.81 9.97
N ALA A 314 -27.63 21.24 11.09
CA ALA A 314 -28.34 21.45 12.34
C ALA A 314 -29.48 22.49 12.17
N ILE A 315 -29.22 23.60 11.47
CA ILE A 315 -30.25 24.61 11.16
C ILE A 315 -31.33 24.04 10.23
N LYS A 316 -30.91 23.34 9.19
CA LYS A 316 -31.77 22.83 8.12
C LYS A 316 -32.76 21.77 8.59
N PHE A 317 -32.36 20.89 9.51
CA PHE A 317 -33.16 19.76 9.99
C PHE A 317 -33.96 20.09 11.28
N ALA A 318 -34.14 21.36 11.59
CA ALA A 318 -34.98 21.83 12.68
C ALA A 318 -36.42 21.30 12.57
N ARG A 319 -37.13 21.30 13.70
CA ARG A 319 -38.54 20.96 13.72
C ARG A 319 -39.39 22.10 13.16
N PRO A 320 -40.41 21.80 12.35
CA PRO A 320 -41.28 22.85 11.81
C PRO A 320 -41.92 23.71 12.91
N GLY A 321 -41.83 25.05 12.80
CA GLY A 321 -42.41 25.98 13.73
C GLY A 321 -41.69 26.15 15.07
N GLN A 322 -40.45 25.72 15.16
CA GLN A 322 -39.62 25.88 16.34
C GLN A 322 -38.27 26.54 15.92
N ASP A 323 -37.84 27.54 16.70
CA ASP A 323 -36.53 28.17 16.49
C ASP A 323 -35.41 27.16 16.79
N PRO A 324 -34.45 26.91 15.84
CA PRO A 324 -33.41 25.90 16.02
C PRO A 324 -32.50 26.27 17.20
N LYS A 325 -32.19 25.29 18.06
CA LYS A 325 -31.19 25.43 19.12
C LYS A 325 -30.03 24.50 18.84
N ILE A 326 -28.84 25.07 18.74
CA ILE A 326 -27.63 24.36 18.34
C ILE A 326 -26.55 24.63 19.36
N ARG A 327 -25.81 23.59 19.76
CA ARG A 327 -24.68 23.71 20.67
C ARG A 327 -23.46 23.05 20.05
N VAL A 328 -22.35 23.79 20.03
CA VAL A 328 -21.05 23.27 19.68
C VAL A 328 -20.21 23.13 20.93
N SER A 329 -19.66 21.96 21.18
CA SER A 329 -18.82 21.66 22.34
C SER A 329 -17.69 20.75 22.00
N ALA A 330 -16.64 20.69 22.82
CA ALA A 330 -15.55 19.75 22.69
C ALA A 330 -15.20 19.11 24.04
N GLU A 331 -14.85 17.85 24.00
CA GLU A 331 -14.36 17.09 25.14
C GLU A 331 -13.11 16.30 24.78
N ARG A 332 -12.25 16.02 25.74
CA ARG A 332 -11.07 15.19 25.53
C ARG A 332 -11.39 13.73 25.79
N VAL A 333 -11.21 12.87 24.77
CA VAL A 333 -11.44 11.44 24.85
C VAL A 333 -10.08 10.74 24.61
N GLY A 334 -9.39 10.40 25.68
CA GLY A 334 -8.04 9.81 25.62
C GLY A 334 -7.02 10.78 25.02
N ASP A 335 -6.42 10.41 23.89
CA ASP A 335 -5.47 11.20 23.11
C ASP A 335 -6.11 12.01 21.98
N ARG A 336 -7.45 12.11 21.96
CA ARG A 336 -8.22 12.80 20.92
C ARG A 336 -9.10 13.88 21.49
N TRP A 337 -9.44 14.86 20.65
CA TRP A 337 -10.50 15.82 20.90
C TRP A 337 -11.75 15.41 20.12
N ARG A 338 -12.86 15.20 20.83
CA ARG A 338 -14.18 15.03 20.24
C ARG A 338 -14.88 16.36 20.20
N VAL A 339 -15.20 16.83 19.01
CA VAL A 339 -16.02 18.02 18.76
C VAL A 339 -17.43 17.57 18.41
N ARG A 340 -18.41 18.20 18.98
CA ARG A 340 -19.80 17.78 18.90
C ARG A 340 -20.69 18.98 18.54
N VAL A 341 -21.58 18.77 17.57
CA VAL A 341 -22.64 19.71 17.17
C VAL A 341 -23.96 19.04 17.52
N ASP A 342 -24.60 19.54 18.55
CA ASP A 342 -25.91 19.09 19.08
C ASP A 342 -27.03 20.01 18.61
N ASP A 343 -28.11 19.45 18.09
CA ASP A 343 -29.32 20.18 17.71
C ASP A 343 -30.56 19.70 18.48
N ASP A 344 -31.66 20.47 18.43
CA ASP A 344 -33.00 20.13 18.93
C ASP A 344 -33.96 19.71 17.82
N GLY A 345 -33.44 19.37 16.64
CA GLY A 345 -34.17 19.04 15.44
C GLY A 345 -34.87 17.68 15.47
N ARG A 346 -35.08 17.10 14.28
CA ARG A 346 -35.85 15.86 14.10
C ARG A 346 -35.15 14.62 14.65
N GLY A 347 -33.83 14.69 14.86
CA GLY A 347 -32.98 13.55 15.22
C GLY A 347 -32.72 12.60 14.06
N ILE A 348 -31.94 11.53 14.32
CA ILE A 348 -31.59 10.46 13.36
C ILE A 348 -31.89 9.13 14.03
N GLU A 349 -32.73 8.31 13.37
CA GLU A 349 -33.08 6.96 13.84
C GLU A 349 -31.84 6.08 14.01
N PRO A 350 -31.75 5.27 15.10
CA PRO A 350 -30.55 4.46 15.38
C PRO A 350 -30.08 3.59 14.21
N GLU A 351 -31.00 2.98 13.47
CA GLU A 351 -30.71 2.11 12.33
C GLU A 351 -30.06 2.84 11.15
N ARG A 352 -30.18 4.17 11.13
CA ARG A 352 -29.67 5.03 10.04
C ARG A 352 -28.37 5.73 10.37
N ARG A 353 -27.91 5.72 11.60
CA ARG A 353 -26.74 6.49 12.06
C ARG A 353 -25.44 6.11 11.35
N GLU A 354 -25.27 4.86 10.94
CA GLU A 354 -24.11 4.41 10.16
C GLU A 354 -24.21 4.83 8.69
N HIS A 355 -25.42 4.83 8.13
CA HIS A 355 -25.67 5.09 6.70
C HIS A 355 -25.71 6.57 6.33
N VAL A 356 -25.99 7.49 7.28
CA VAL A 356 -26.07 8.93 6.98
C VAL A 356 -24.75 9.53 6.47
N PHE A 357 -23.65 8.83 6.64
CA PHE A 357 -22.35 9.19 6.09
C PHE A 357 -22.03 8.54 4.73
N GLU A 358 -22.94 7.77 4.16
CA GLU A 358 -22.79 7.19 2.81
C GLU A 358 -23.18 8.19 1.72
N LEU A 359 -22.52 8.11 0.56
CA LEU A 359 -22.80 8.98 -0.57
C LEU A 359 -24.26 8.75 -1.07
N HIS A 360 -25.02 9.84 -1.19
CA HIS A 360 -26.40 9.84 -1.72
C HIS A 360 -27.45 9.13 -0.84
N ASP A 361 -27.22 8.91 0.46
CA ASP A 361 -28.30 8.41 1.31
C ASP A 361 -29.44 9.45 1.44
N ARG A 362 -30.51 9.18 0.69
CA ARG A 362 -31.78 9.91 0.71
C ARG A 362 -32.92 9.09 1.29
N SER A 363 -32.64 7.89 1.80
CA SER A 363 -33.64 6.94 2.26
C SER A 363 -34.35 7.47 3.52
N GLY A 364 -35.49 8.10 3.35
CA GLY A 364 -36.37 8.51 4.43
C GLY A 364 -36.88 9.96 4.44
N HIS A 365 -36.56 10.78 3.43
CA HIS A 365 -37.15 12.14 3.35
C HIS A 365 -38.21 12.20 2.24
N THR A 366 -39.44 11.83 2.60
CA THR A 366 -40.68 12.16 1.85
C THR A 366 -41.16 13.58 2.19
N GLY A 367 -40.27 14.59 2.02
CA GLY A 367 -40.63 15.98 2.33
C GLY A 367 -39.64 16.94 1.64
N SER A 368 -40.07 18.16 1.37
CA SER A 368 -39.45 19.21 0.57
C SER A 368 -38.11 19.78 1.08
N VAL A 369 -37.34 19.07 1.91
CA VAL A 369 -36.03 19.54 2.40
C VAL A 369 -34.95 19.19 1.38
N ALA A 370 -34.59 20.14 0.51
CA ALA A 370 -33.56 19.97 -0.50
C ALA A 370 -32.17 19.70 0.08
N GLY A 371 -31.59 18.57 -0.26
CA GLY A 371 -30.18 18.23 0.09
C GLY A 371 -29.68 17.07 -0.77
N HIS A 372 -28.39 17.09 -1.15
CA HIS A 372 -27.82 16.14 -2.09
C HIS A 372 -27.23 14.88 -1.44
N GLY A 373 -27.24 14.76 -0.08
CA GLY A 373 -26.71 13.60 0.64
C GLY A 373 -25.16 13.45 0.56
N ILE A 374 -24.43 14.53 0.27
CA ILE A 374 -22.98 14.52 0.08
C ILE A 374 -22.26 15.06 1.33
N GLY A 375 -22.84 16.01 2.06
CA GLY A 375 -22.17 16.76 3.13
C GLY A 375 -21.60 15.89 4.28
N LEU A 376 -22.37 14.94 4.82
CA LEU A 376 -21.88 14.06 5.88
C LEU A 376 -20.85 13.03 5.36
N ALA A 377 -20.99 12.54 4.12
CA ALA A 377 -19.99 11.69 3.49
C ALA A 377 -18.66 12.43 3.36
N THR A 378 -18.68 13.70 2.93
CA THR A 378 -17.51 14.57 2.88
C THR A 378 -16.91 14.81 4.26
N THR A 379 -17.75 15.08 5.28
CA THR A 379 -17.31 15.21 6.67
C THR A 379 -16.53 13.97 7.12
N ARG A 380 -17.06 12.76 6.88
CA ARG A 380 -16.37 11.51 7.22
C ARG A 380 -14.99 11.42 6.57
N ARG A 381 -14.89 11.67 5.27
CA ARG A 381 -13.63 11.58 4.51
C ARG A 381 -12.60 12.59 5.00
N ILE A 382 -12.99 13.84 5.26
CA ILE A 382 -12.09 14.85 5.80
C ILE A 382 -11.55 14.41 7.17
N VAL A 383 -12.42 13.96 8.05
CA VAL A 383 -12.05 13.51 9.39
C VAL A 383 -11.14 12.29 9.34
N GLU A 384 -11.43 11.30 8.50
CA GLU A 384 -10.59 10.11 8.27
C GLU A 384 -9.22 10.48 7.69
N ALA A 385 -9.15 11.44 6.77
CA ALA A 385 -7.89 11.94 6.23
C ALA A 385 -7.00 12.56 7.33
N HIS A 386 -7.59 13.16 8.38
CA HIS A 386 -6.88 13.65 9.55
C HIS A 386 -6.59 12.57 10.61
N GLY A 387 -6.83 11.28 10.30
CA GLY A 387 -6.66 10.17 11.23
C GLY A 387 -7.73 10.14 12.34
N GLY A 388 -8.85 10.81 12.12
CA GLY A 388 -9.98 10.91 13.03
C GLY A 388 -11.08 9.90 12.76
N THR A 389 -12.17 10.01 13.53
CA THR A 389 -13.42 9.25 13.36
C THR A 389 -14.61 10.19 13.57
N CYS A 390 -15.76 9.86 13.01
CA CYS A 390 -16.99 10.62 13.22
C CYS A 390 -18.19 9.70 13.45
N GLY A 391 -19.24 10.26 14.03
CA GLY A 391 -20.46 9.51 14.32
C GLY A 391 -21.64 10.40 14.68
N VAL A 392 -22.76 9.76 14.99
CA VAL A 392 -24.02 10.42 15.39
C VAL A 392 -24.58 9.73 16.61
N ASP A 393 -24.98 10.53 17.59
CA ASP A 393 -25.67 10.09 18.81
C ASP A 393 -26.96 10.91 19.02
N ASP A 394 -27.71 10.60 20.08
CA ASP A 394 -28.78 11.46 20.51
C ASP A 394 -28.22 12.77 21.09
N SER A 395 -28.85 13.89 20.71
CA SER A 395 -28.51 15.19 21.27
C SER A 395 -29.14 15.39 22.66
N PRO A 396 -28.41 15.94 23.62
CA PRO A 396 -29.01 16.38 24.91
C PRO A 396 -30.11 17.42 24.73
N LEU A 397 -30.17 18.09 23.57
CA LEU A 397 -31.22 19.06 23.23
C LEU A 397 -32.47 18.39 22.64
N GLY A 398 -32.43 17.09 22.35
CA GLY A 398 -33.56 16.30 21.88
C GLY A 398 -33.62 16.06 20.37
N GLY A 399 -32.57 16.42 19.62
CA GLY A 399 -32.37 16.15 18.20
C GLY A 399 -31.21 15.21 17.94
N ALA A 400 -30.35 15.53 16.96
CA ALA A 400 -29.14 14.76 16.63
C ALA A 400 -27.89 15.43 17.21
N GLY A 401 -26.95 14.63 17.69
CA GLY A 401 -25.61 15.04 18.07
C GLY A 401 -24.58 14.45 17.12
N VAL A 402 -24.15 15.22 16.13
CA VAL A 402 -23.11 14.81 15.19
C VAL A 402 -21.76 15.18 15.76
N TRP A 403 -20.85 14.22 15.80
CA TRP A 403 -19.52 14.45 16.36
C TRP A 403 -18.40 13.95 15.44
N PHE A 404 -17.23 14.55 15.62
CA PHE A 404 -15.99 14.07 15.02
C PHE A 404 -14.83 14.14 16.02
N GLU A 405 -13.85 13.27 15.86
CA GLU A 405 -12.63 13.23 16.66
C GLU A 405 -11.40 13.55 15.82
N LEU A 406 -10.50 14.33 16.40
CA LEU A 406 -9.18 14.62 15.84
C LEU A 406 -8.10 14.27 16.86
N PRO A 407 -6.88 13.87 16.42
CA PRO A 407 -5.73 13.75 17.31
C PRO A 407 -5.49 15.04 18.10
N ALA A 408 -5.10 14.91 19.39
CA ALA A 408 -4.88 16.04 20.29
C ALA A 408 -3.52 16.73 20.08
#